data_05cbdf6b98edeee52edbc772b0552007
#
_entry.id   05cbdf6b98edeee52edbc772b0552007
#
_cell.length_a   1.000
_cell.length_b   1.000
_cell.length_c   1.000
_cell.angle_alpha   90.00
_cell.angle_beta   90.00
_cell.angle_gamma   90.00
#
_symmetry.space_group_name_H-M   'P 1'
#
loop_
_entity.id
_entity.type
_entity.pdbx_description
1 polymer ?
#
loop_
_entity_poly.entity_id
_entity_poly.type
_entity_poly.pdbx_seq_one_letter_code
_entity_poly.pdbx_strand_id
1 'polypeptide(L)'
;MNRDNELVHEAWLNLKTGDRELARRYAERALLIVDDFETKVKAYYILSQATDNPKEKRDHLETVLAYDPAHAEARRELAILDGKLKPADIVNADSLPAQSTDPQQAKANRFTCPQCGARRVFAPDGKSLLCENCGYGDQFTVEGAANESDFFIAMATAKGHRKPVATQVFHCNGCGAEFVLAAGVISSTCAYCDSPHVVRLDESRDLLEPDGIIPHALTLKQAIEKLVSWVESHGIRPEKKVDQPRPVYLPIWTFDLGGSINYSGERIELDEPEGFGWNRKPRTMRFVRVNEQYPILVNDRAIPASKKNTAILNRLLPTFDMSAAKPYDTRYLANWPAEIYDITMSDASLEARVQVVRQYTDRMRLEITNVENMRLSSAGMTVESFKLVLLPVWLTEIQSNGELIHVLINGQNGRVV
;
A
#
# COMPACT_ATOMS: atom_id res chain seq x y z
N MET A 1 -11.69 11.16 -39.54
CA MET A 1 -12.26 11.35 -38.19
C MET A 1 -13.56 10.56 -38.20
N ASN A 2 -13.76 9.66 -37.24
CA ASN A 2 -14.95 8.81 -37.23
C ASN A 2 -16.15 9.66 -36.75
N ARG A 3 -17.34 9.46 -37.30
CA ARG A 3 -18.56 10.26 -37.00
C ARG A 3 -18.91 10.26 -35.51
N ASP A 4 -18.48 9.23 -34.83
CA ASP A 4 -18.69 8.99 -33.39
C ASP A 4 -17.86 9.97 -32.51
N ASN A 5 -16.62 10.22 -32.94
CA ASN A 5 -15.72 11.19 -32.31
C ASN A 5 -16.20 12.65 -32.51
N GLU A 6 -16.90 12.94 -33.60
CA GLU A 6 -17.46 14.26 -33.88
C GLU A 6 -18.57 14.62 -32.87
N LEU A 7 -19.50 13.68 -32.58
CA LEU A 7 -20.60 13.94 -31.66
C LEU A 7 -20.13 14.16 -30.22
N VAL A 8 -19.14 13.36 -29.75
CA VAL A 8 -18.55 13.55 -28.43
C VAL A 8 -17.75 14.85 -28.36
N HIS A 9 -17.07 15.22 -29.44
CA HIS A 9 -16.36 16.50 -29.53
C HIS A 9 -17.33 17.68 -29.46
N GLU A 10 -18.44 17.64 -30.20
CA GLU A 10 -19.49 18.65 -30.14
C GLU A 10 -20.13 18.71 -28.75
N ALA A 11 -20.39 17.58 -28.10
CA ALA A 11 -20.88 17.54 -26.74
C ALA A 11 -19.93 18.24 -25.77
N TRP A 12 -18.62 17.97 -25.90
CA TRP A 12 -17.60 18.60 -25.07
C TRP A 12 -17.48 20.11 -25.30
N LEU A 13 -17.54 20.57 -26.58
CA LEU A 13 -17.51 21.98 -26.90
C LEU A 13 -18.71 22.73 -26.30
N ASN A 14 -19.92 22.18 -26.44
CA ASN A 14 -21.13 22.77 -25.87
C ASN A 14 -21.08 22.80 -24.34
N LEU A 15 -20.52 21.76 -23.71
CA LEU A 15 -20.30 21.76 -22.26
C LEU A 15 -19.36 22.91 -21.84
N LYS A 16 -18.26 23.13 -22.58
CA LYS A 16 -17.30 24.22 -22.33
C LYS A 16 -17.88 25.60 -22.54
N THR A 17 -18.80 25.77 -23.46
CA THR A 17 -19.50 27.05 -23.71
C THR A 17 -20.68 27.27 -22.76
N GLY A 18 -20.99 26.29 -21.89
CA GLY A 18 -22.04 26.39 -20.87
C GLY A 18 -23.40 25.91 -21.34
N ASP A 19 -23.58 25.48 -22.60
CA ASP A 19 -24.84 24.90 -23.11
C ASP A 19 -24.95 23.42 -22.72
N ARG A 20 -25.38 23.21 -21.47
CA ARG A 20 -25.50 21.86 -20.89
C ARG A 20 -26.59 21.01 -21.57
N GLU A 21 -27.65 21.65 -22.01
CA GLU A 21 -28.76 20.95 -22.68
C GLU A 21 -28.30 20.37 -24.03
N LEU A 22 -27.58 21.17 -24.80
CA LEU A 22 -27.06 20.75 -26.09
C LEU A 22 -25.94 19.72 -25.94
N ALA A 23 -25.06 19.91 -24.93
CA ALA A 23 -24.02 18.93 -24.57
C ALA A 23 -24.64 17.56 -24.25
N ARG A 24 -25.70 17.54 -23.44
CA ARG A 24 -26.43 16.32 -23.07
C ARG A 24 -26.97 15.62 -24.31
N ARG A 25 -27.66 16.32 -25.21
CA ARG A 25 -28.25 15.76 -26.44
C ARG A 25 -27.18 15.13 -27.36
N TYR A 26 -26.04 15.79 -27.53
CA TYR A 26 -24.95 15.26 -28.33
C TYR A 26 -24.32 14.03 -27.69
N ALA A 27 -24.11 14.01 -26.39
CA ALA A 27 -23.57 12.89 -25.65
C ALA A 27 -24.51 11.66 -25.68
N GLU A 28 -25.82 11.86 -25.44
CA GLU A 28 -26.84 10.81 -25.56
C GLU A 28 -26.89 10.22 -26.96
N ARG A 29 -26.82 11.08 -28.00
CA ARG A 29 -26.81 10.64 -29.40
C ARG A 29 -25.53 9.87 -29.72
N ALA A 30 -24.39 10.26 -29.19
CA ALA A 30 -23.15 9.53 -29.35
C ALA A 30 -23.28 8.10 -28.79
N LEU A 31 -23.84 7.93 -27.60
CA LEU A 31 -24.03 6.62 -26.97
C LEU A 31 -24.92 5.65 -27.76
N LEU A 32 -25.81 6.16 -28.67
CA LEU A 32 -26.65 5.32 -29.47
C LEU A 32 -25.91 4.64 -30.66
N ILE A 33 -24.74 5.18 -31.03
CA ILE A 33 -24.03 4.75 -32.26
C ILE A 33 -22.59 4.26 -31.96
N VAL A 34 -22.10 4.48 -30.75
CA VAL A 34 -20.72 4.18 -30.39
C VAL A 34 -20.59 2.81 -29.75
N ASP A 35 -19.63 2.01 -30.24
CA ASP A 35 -19.31 0.70 -29.65
C ASP A 35 -18.04 0.69 -28.85
N ASP A 36 -17.09 1.61 -29.10
CA ASP A 36 -15.81 1.65 -28.38
C ASP A 36 -15.94 2.22 -26.95
N PHE A 37 -15.16 1.65 -26.04
CA PHE A 37 -15.20 1.98 -24.61
C PHE A 37 -14.70 3.40 -24.34
N GLU A 38 -13.67 3.88 -25.03
CA GLU A 38 -13.07 5.19 -24.78
C GLU A 38 -14.06 6.32 -25.07
N THR A 39 -14.80 6.20 -26.15
CA THR A 39 -15.83 7.18 -26.53
C THR A 39 -17.03 7.12 -25.58
N LYS A 40 -17.42 5.91 -25.12
CA LYS A 40 -18.46 5.76 -24.08
C LYS A 40 -18.07 6.44 -22.77
N VAL A 41 -16.84 6.25 -22.29
CA VAL A 41 -16.31 6.92 -21.09
C VAL A 41 -16.44 8.44 -21.21
N LYS A 42 -15.99 9.02 -22.33
CA LYS A 42 -16.08 10.45 -22.60
C LYS A 42 -17.55 10.95 -22.61
N ALA A 43 -18.44 10.22 -23.26
CA ALA A 43 -19.85 10.59 -23.35
C ALA A 43 -20.53 10.57 -21.97
N TYR A 44 -20.34 9.50 -21.18
CA TYR A 44 -20.90 9.43 -19.81
C TYR A 44 -20.30 10.48 -18.89
N TYR A 45 -19.00 10.77 -19.03
CA TYR A 45 -18.39 11.85 -18.25
C TYR A 45 -19.00 13.21 -18.60
N ILE A 46 -19.25 13.52 -19.88
CA ILE A 46 -19.94 14.74 -20.32
C ILE A 46 -21.36 14.78 -19.73
N LEU A 47 -22.10 13.68 -19.74
CA LEU A 47 -23.45 13.61 -19.14
C LEU A 47 -23.40 13.91 -17.64
N SER A 48 -22.40 13.42 -16.94
CA SER A 48 -22.22 13.71 -15.49
C SER A 48 -22.00 15.21 -15.22
N GLN A 49 -21.39 15.93 -16.16
CA GLN A 49 -21.15 17.37 -16.06
C GLN A 49 -22.34 18.21 -16.53
N ALA A 50 -23.20 17.64 -17.39
CA ALA A 50 -24.35 18.32 -17.96
C ALA A 50 -25.59 18.28 -17.05
N THR A 51 -25.60 17.47 -16.00
CA THR A 51 -26.73 17.37 -15.05
C THR A 51 -26.41 18.05 -13.71
N ASP A 52 -27.42 18.72 -13.13
CA ASP A 52 -27.37 19.24 -11.76
C ASP A 52 -28.01 18.26 -10.74
N ASN A 53 -28.61 17.17 -11.20
CA ASN A 53 -29.20 16.15 -10.34
C ASN A 53 -28.11 15.25 -9.74
N PRO A 54 -27.87 15.26 -8.41
CA PRO A 54 -26.80 14.49 -7.80
C PRO A 54 -26.90 12.97 -8.04
N LYS A 55 -28.12 12.44 -8.17
CA LYS A 55 -28.34 11.02 -8.42
C LYS A 55 -27.95 10.64 -9.84
N GLU A 56 -28.42 11.39 -10.84
CA GLU A 56 -28.04 11.16 -12.25
C GLU A 56 -26.52 11.33 -12.43
N LYS A 57 -25.96 12.37 -11.80
CA LYS A 57 -24.52 12.60 -11.83
C LYS A 57 -23.75 11.40 -11.29
N ARG A 58 -24.18 10.83 -10.17
CA ARG A 58 -23.61 9.63 -9.59
C ARG A 58 -23.68 8.46 -10.56
N ASP A 59 -24.86 8.15 -11.08
CA ASP A 59 -25.09 7.03 -11.99
C ASP A 59 -24.16 7.11 -13.20
N HIS A 60 -23.99 8.30 -13.77
CA HIS A 60 -23.06 8.52 -14.89
C HIS A 60 -21.60 8.36 -14.49
N LEU A 61 -21.17 8.89 -13.32
CA LEU A 61 -19.79 8.75 -12.85
C LEU A 61 -19.46 7.29 -12.51
N GLU A 62 -20.38 6.56 -11.90
CA GLU A 62 -20.22 5.12 -11.64
C GLU A 62 -20.11 4.32 -12.97
N THR A 63 -20.88 4.72 -13.97
CA THR A 63 -20.78 4.13 -15.32
C THR A 63 -19.41 4.42 -15.97
N VAL A 64 -18.90 5.65 -15.84
CA VAL A 64 -17.53 5.99 -16.27
C VAL A 64 -16.51 5.06 -15.61
N LEU A 65 -16.59 4.89 -14.29
CA LEU A 65 -15.66 4.04 -13.54
C LEU A 65 -15.82 2.54 -13.82
N ALA A 66 -17.01 2.10 -14.24
CA ALA A 66 -17.21 0.73 -14.68
C ALA A 66 -16.48 0.42 -16.01
N TYR A 67 -16.35 1.41 -16.91
CA TYR A 67 -15.60 1.29 -18.16
C TYR A 67 -14.12 1.64 -18.01
N ASP A 68 -13.79 2.66 -17.19
CA ASP A 68 -12.43 3.11 -16.92
C ASP A 68 -12.25 3.33 -15.39
N PRO A 69 -11.85 2.28 -14.66
CA PRO A 69 -11.60 2.38 -13.23
C PRO A 69 -10.48 3.39 -12.85
N ALA A 70 -9.63 3.77 -13.81
CA ALA A 70 -8.52 4.71 -13.61
C ALA A 70 -8.89 6.19 -13.83
N HIS A 71 -10.14 6.48 -14.21
CA HIS A 71 -10.57 7.84 -14.54
C HIS A 71 -10.54 8.78 -13.33
N ALA A 72 -9.49 9.58 -13.23
CA ALA A 72 -9.18 10.38 -12.03
C ALA A 72 -10.24 11.43 -11.71
N GLU A 73 -10.78 12.13 -12.74
CA GLU A 73 -11.78 13.16 -12.55
C GLU A 73 -13.11 12.57 -12.05
N ALA A 74 -13.52 11.41 -12.58
CA ALA A 74 -14.75 10.75 -12.15
C ALA A 74 -14.64 10.27 -10.68
N ARG A 75 -13.50 9.68 -10.29
CA ARG A 75 -13.23 9.32 -8.90
C ARG A 75 -13.28 10.53 -7.97
N ARG A 76 -12.66 11.64 -8.39
CA ARG A 76 -12.64 12.88 -7.60
C ARG A 76 -14.07 13.42 -7.36
N GLU A 77 -14.86 13.50 -8.42
CA GLU A 77 -16.21 14.04 -8.32
C GLU A 77 -17.14 13.13 -7.51
N LEU A 78 -16.99 11.81 -7.66
CA LEU A 78 -17.74 10.85 -6.87
C LEU A 78 -17.37 10.95 -5.38
N ALA A 79 -16.09 11.10 -5.06
CA ALA A 79 -15.62 11.30 -3.68
C ALA A 79 -16.16 12.61 -3.07
N ILE A 80 -16.29 13.67 -3.88
CA ILE A 80 -16.90 14.93 -3.45
C ILE A 80 -18.41 14.74 -3.20
N LEU A 81 -19.13 14.06 -4.10
CA LEU A 81 -20.56 13.76 -3.94
C LEU A 81 -20.83 12.89 -2.70
N ASP A 82 -19.92 11.98 -2.38
CA ASP A 82 -19.99 11.13 -1.19
C ASP A 82 -19.63 11.86 0.11
N GLY A 83 -19.15 13.09 0.02
CA GLY A 83 -18.66 13.86 1.17
C GLY A 83 -17.32 13.35 1.74
N LYS A 84 -16.66 12.40 1.04
CA LYS A 84 -15.36 11.84 1.43
C LYS A 84 -14.20 12.80 1.12
N LEU A 85 -14.35 13.66 0.15
CA LEU A 85 -13.36 14.66 -0.28
C LEU A 85 -14.01 16.04 -0.33
N LYS A 86 -13.43 17.02 0.37
CA LYS A 86 -13.84 18.41 0.25
C LYS A 86 -13.00 19.13 -0.79
N PRO A 87 -13.59 19.95 -1.68
CA PRO A 87 -12.82 20.71 -2.68
C PRO A 87 -11.69 21.56 -2.09
N ALA A 88 -11.88 22.07 -0.86
CA ALA A 88 -10.87 22.87 -0.16
C ALA A 88 -9.65 22.05 0.32
N ASP A 89 -9.78 20.73 0.45
CA ASP A 89 -8.70 19.84 0.90
C ASP A 89 -7.85 19.32 -0.27
N ILE A 90 -8.26 19.62 -1.51
CA ILE A 90 -7.52 19.21 -2.71
C ILE A 90 -6.27 20.08 -2.84
N VAL A 91 -5.11 19.41 -2.88
CA VAL A 91 -3.82 20.08 -3.00
C VAL A 91 -3.15 19.74 -4.34
N ASN A 92 -2.33 20.68 -4.81
CA ASN A 92 -1.39 20.39 -5.87
C ASN A 92 -0.05 19.98 -5.22
N ALA A 93 0.40 18.76 -5.49
CA ALA A 93 1.62 18.20 -4.91
C ALA A 93 2.85 19.10 -5.15
N ASP A 94 2.92 19.74 -6.33
CA ASP A 94 4.03 20.60 -6.72
C ASP A 94 4.01 21.98 -6.00
N SER A 95 2.89 22.36 -5.41
CA SER A 95 2.71 23.63 -4.70
C SER A 95 2.67 23.49 -3.17
N LEU A 96 2.89 22.28 -2.64
CA LEU A 96 2.94 22.07 -1.20
C LEU A 96 4.16 22.81 -0.63
N PRO A 97 3.99 23.53 0.51
CA PRO A 97 5.11 24.17 1.17
C PRO A 97 6.14 23.12 1.60
N ALA A 98 7.41 23.49 1.55
CA ALA A 98 8.46 22.66 2.10
C ALA A 98 8.17 22.38 3.58
N GLN A 99 8.34 21.11 3.99
CA GLN A 99 8.14 20.74 5.39
C GLN A 99 9.16 21.45 6.28
N SER A 100 8.72 21.84 7.48
CA SER A 100 9.60 22.40 8.50
C SER A 100 10.68 21.38 8.85
N THR A 101 11.93 21.82 8.88
CA THR A 101 13.06 21.05 9.37
C THR A 101 13.29 21.26 10.88
N ASP A 102 12.48 22.12 11.51
CA ASP A 102 12.60 22.41 12.92
C ASP A 102 12.18 21.22 13.78
N PRO A 103 12.88 20.97 14.90
CA PRO A 103 12.51 19.92 15.84
C PRO A 103 11.11 20.16 16.38
N GLN A 104 10.24 19.16 16.27
CA GLN A 104 8.89 19.22 16.81
C GLN A 104 8.87 18.58 18.20
N GLN A 105 8.12 19.20 19.12
CA GLN A 105 7.87 18.61 20.44
C GLN A 105 6.69 17.64 20.33
N ALA A 106 6.89 16.40 20.76
CA ALA A 106 5.85 15.40 20.85
C ALA A 106 5.82 14.78 22.25
N LYS A 107 4.61 14.45 22.72
CA LYS A 107 4.42 13.76 24.00
C LYS A 107 4.54 12.25 23.80
N ALA A 108 5.15 11.58 24.78
CA ALA A 108 5.32 10.14 24.77
C ALA A 108 4.48 9.47 25.87
N ASN A 109 3.83 8.34 25.52
CA ASN A 109 3.08 7.54 26.48
C ASN A 109 4.02 6.63 27.27
N ARG A 110 3.74 6.47 28.56
CA ARG A 110 4.43 5.57 29.46
C ARG A 110 3.48 4.48 29.97
N PHE A 111 3.88 3.23 29.84
CA PHE A 111 3.13 2.10 30.38
C PHE A 111 3.65 1.69 31.75
N THR A 112 3.18 2.39 32.80
CA THR A 112 3.54 2.08 34.20
C THR A 112 2.55 1.12 34.81
N CYS A 113 3.07 0.25 35.70
CA CYS A 113 2.25 -0.65 36.48
C CYS A 113 1.47 0.12 37.55
N PRO A 114 0.14 -0.01 37.67
CA PRO A 114 -0.64 0.67 38.70
C PRO A 114 -0.39 0.14 40.08
N GLN A 115 0.16 -1.09 40.25
CA GLN A 115 0.45 -1.69 41.54
C GLN A 115 1.82 -1.28 42.11
N CYS A 116 2.88 -1.26 41.28
CA CYS A 116 4.24 -1.10 41.77
C CYS A 116 5.03 0.02 41.08
N GLY A 117 4.45 0.73 40.13
CA GLY A 117 5.11 1.81 39.39
C GLY A 117 6.16 1.36 38.35
N ALA A 118 6.52 0.06 38.28
CA ALA A 118 7.48 -0.46 37.33
C ALA A 118 6.91 -0.46 35.90
N ARG A 119 7.75 -0.70 34.91
CA ARG A 119 7.32 -0.76 33.51
C ARG A 119 6.47 -1.99 33.20
N ARG A 120 5.58 -1.85 32.25
CA ARG A 120 4.84 -2.96 31.65
C ARG A 120 5.30 -3.19 30.22
N VAL A 121 5.31 -4.44 29.80
CA VAL A 121 5.68 -4.88 28.47
C VAL A 121 4.50 -5.59 27.82
N PHE A 122 4.41 -5.51 26.50
CA PHE A 122 3.42 -6.30 25.76
C PHE A 122 3.84 -7.77 25.76
N ALA A 123 2.93 -8.64 26.15
CA ALA A 123 3.19 -10.08 26.20
C ALA A 123 2.98 -10.76 24.84
N PRO A 124 3.76 -11.83 24.54
CA PRO A 124 3.59 -12.60 23.30
C PRO A 124 2.26 -13.36 23.19
N ASP A 125 1.39 -13.29 24.22
CA ASP A 125 0.02 -13.80 24.19
C ASP A 125 -0.90 -12.99 23.24
N GLY A 126 -0.43 -11.84 22.76
CA GLY A 126 -1.17 -10.95 21.85
C GLY A 126 -2.31 -10.18 22.51
N LYS A 127 -2.47 -10.22 23.85
CA LYS A 127 -3.68 -9.74 24.54
C LYS A 127 -3.42 -9.03 25.87
N SER A 128 -2.18 -8.99 26.37
CA SER A 128 -1.93 -8.43 27.68
C SER A 128 -0.68 -7.54 27.77
N LEU A 129 -0.74 -6.55 28.67
CA LEU A 129 0.42 -5.83 29.17
C LEU A 129 0.80 -6.40 30.53
N LEU A 130 2.00 -6.95 30.65
CA LEU A 130 2.51 -7.56 31.88
C LEU A 130 3.56 -6.66 32.55
N CYS A 131 3.50 -6.58 33.87
CA CYS A 131 4.55 -5.97 34.68
C CYS A 131 5.65 -7.00 34.94
N GLU A 132 6.87 -6.72 34.48
CA GLU A 132 8.03 -7.61 34.71
C GLU A 132 8.43 -7.73 36.18
N ASN A 133 8.03 -6.77 37.02
CA ASN A 133 8.43 -6.75 38.44
C ASN A 133 7.43 -7.47 39.36
N CYS A 134 6.11 -7.20 39.24
CA CYS A 134 5.11 -7.76 40.17
C CYS A 134 4.16 -8.74 39.53
N GLY A 135 4.29 -9.00 38.21
CA GLY A 135 3.42 -9.93 37.49
C GLY A 135 2.00 -9.40 37.21
N TYR A 136 1.69 -8.15 37.62
CA TYR A 136 0.39 -7.56 37.32
C TYR A 136 0.16 -7.50 35.79
N GLY A 137 -0.97 -7.98 35.33
CA GLY A 137 -1.35 -8.03 33.91
C GLY A 137 -2.71 -7.42 33.65
N ASP A 138 -2.78 -6.53 32.66
CA ASP A 138 -4.04 -6.04 32.10
C ASP A 138 -4.28 -6.70 30.75
N GLN A 139 -5.43 -7.34 30.62
CA GLN A 139 -5.88 -7.80 29.29
C GLN A 139 -6.52 -6.65 28.53
N PHE A 140 -6.20 -6.56 27.26
CA PHE A 140 -6.88 -5.66 26.34
C PHE A 140 -7.14 -6.38 25.01
N THR A 141 -8.27 -6.08 24.42
CA THR A 141 -8.62 -6.60 23.10
C THR A 141 -8.80 -5.41 22.18
N VAL A 142 -8.09 -5.40 21.07
CA VAL A 142 -8.38 -4.50 19.97
C VAL A 142 -9.16 -5.30 18.94
N GLU A 143 -10.44 -4.98 18.82
CA GLU A 143 -11.34 -5.66 17.88
C GLU A 143 -11.23 -5.05 16.48
N GLY A 144 -11.49 -5.87 15.47
CA GLY A 144 -11.46 -5.49 14.07
C GLY A 144 -10.13 -5.78 13.37
N ALA A 145 -10.12 -5.49 12.08
CA ALA A 145 -8.94 -5.49 11.23
C ALA A 145 -8.38 -4.06 11.09
N ALA A 146 -7.14 -3.95 10.64
CA ALA A 146 -6.56 -2.65 10.29
C ALA A 146 -7.40 -1.98 9.19
N ASN A 147 -7.69 -0.69 9.37
CA ASN A 147 -8.50 0.07 8.43
C ASN A 147 -7.73 0.37 7.15
N GLU A 148 -8.39 0.21 6.02
CA GLU A 148 -7.88 0.62 4.72
C GLU A 148 -8.22 2.08 4.45
N SER A 149 -7.26 2.80 3.93
CA SER A 149 -7.42 4.19 3.49
C SER A 149 -7.53 4.25 1.97
N ASP A 150 -8.46 5.05 1.47
CA ASP A 150 -8.61 5.29 0.02
C ASP A 150 -7.37 6.01 -0.52
N PHE A 151 -6.69 5.34 -1.46
CA PHE A 151 -5.44 5.84 -2.04
C PHE A 151 -5.65 7.11 -2.86
N PHE A 152 -6.74 7.16 -3.64
CA PHE A 152 -7.03 8.32 -4.48
C PHE A 152 -7.30 9.57 -3.65
N ILE A 153 -8.09 9.45 -2.58
CA ILE A 153 -8.39 10.56 -1.66
C ILE A 153 -7.10 11.02 -0.97
N ALA A 154 -6.26 10.08 -0.53
CA ALA A 154 -4.99 10.43 0.09
C ALA A 154 -4.07 11.19 -0.86
N MET A 155 -3.96 10.76 -2.12
CA MET A 155 -3.16 11.44 -3.15
C MET A 155 -3.72 12.80 -3.56
N ALA A 156 -5.03 13.00 -3.49
CA ALA A 156 -5.68 14.28 -3.78
C ALA A 156 -5.50 15.31 -2.64
N THR A 157 -5.09 14.86 -1.45
CA THR A 157 -4.95 15.69 -0.25
C THR A 157 -3.50 15.72 0.25
N ALA A 158 -3.19 16.61 1.19
CA ALA A 158 -1.88 16.66 1.83
C ALA A 158 -1.49 15.34 2.52
N LYS A 159 -2.46 14.47 2.87
CA LYS A 159 -2.21 13.18 3.52
C LYS A 159 -1.24 12.30 2.72
N GLY A 160 -1.42 12.20 1.41
CA GLY A 160 -0.59 11.34 0.54
C GLY A 160 0.83 11.82 0.30
N HIS A 161 1.12 13.08 0.65
CA HIS A 161 2.41 13.72 0.39
C HIS A 161 3.23 13.94 1.67
N ARG A 162 2.78 13.41 2.82
CA ARG A 162 3.49 13.55 4.09
C ARG A 162 4.81 12.80 4.07
N LYS A 163 5.86 13.48 4.54
CA LYS A 163 7.22 12.94 4.71
C LYS A 163 7.59 12.94 6.19
N PRO A 164 8.39 11.98 6.66
CA PRO A 164 8.85 11.96 8.04
C PRO A 164 9.75 13.18 8.34
N VAL A 165 9.57 13.76 9.53
CA VAL A 165 10.44 14.82 10.03
C VAL A 165 11.78 14.24 10.46
N ALA A 166 12.87 14.94 10.17
CA ALA A 166 14.23 14.43 10.40
C ALA A 166 14.59 14.26 11.89
N THR A 167 13.99 15.07 12.77
CA THR A 167 14.36 15.08 14.20
C THR A 167 13.16 15.47 15.04
N GLN A 168 12.92 14.73 16.13
CA GLN A 168 11.87 15.04 17.10
C GLN A 168 12.46 15.14 18.52
N VAL A 169 12.06 16.18 19.26
CA VAL A 169 12.43 16.36 20.66
C VAL A 169 11.28 15.86 21.55
N PHE A 170 11.60 14.99 22.48
CA PHE A 170 10.64 14.36 23.37
C PHE A 170 10.88 14.76 24.81
N HIS A 171 9.79 14.93 25.54
CA HIS A 171 9.81 15.14 26.98
C HIS A 171 9.41 13.85 27.69
N CYS A 172 10.27 13.34 28.55
CA CYS A 172 9.97 12.13 29.30
C CYS A 172 9.02 12.44 30.47
N ASN A 173 7.77 11.98 30.38
CA ASN A 173 6.78 12.15 31.43
C ASN A 173 7.15 11.42 32.76
N GLY A 174 8.18 10.57 32.74
CA GLY A 174 8.61 9.82 33.89
C GLY A 174 9.65 10.54 34.74
N CYS A 175 10.66 11.17 34.12
CA CYS A 175 11.76 11.83 34.83
C CYS A 175 11.95 13.29 34.42
N GLY A 176 11.12 13.84 33.54
CA GLY A 176 11.22 15.23 33.08
C GLY A 176 12.34 15.49 32.05
N ALA A 177 13.16 14.50 31.72
CA ALA A 177 14.27 14.70 30.78
C ALA A 177 13.76 14.96 29.38
N GLU A 178 14.40 15.89 28.68
CA GLU A 178 14.22 16.05 27.21
C GLU A 178 15.27 15.22 26.49
N PHE A 179 14.84 14.55 25.41
CA PHE A 179 15.73 13.76 24.58
C PHE A 179 15.30 13.80 23.11
N VAL A 180 16.27 13.59 22.25
CA VAL A 180 16.05 13.55 20.79
C VAL A 180 15.99 12.09 20.36
N LEU A 181 14.89 11.67 19.74
CA LEU A 181 14.86 10.39 19.04
C LEU A 181 15.55 10.51 17.68
N ALA A 182 16.27 9.46 17.32
CA ALA A 182 16.81 9.37 15.97
C ALA A 182 15.67 9.45 14.95
N ALA A 183 15.94 10.06 13.79
CA ALA A 183 15.00 10.07 12.70
C ALA A 183 14.52 8.64 12.38
N GLY A 184 13.21 8.48 12.22
CA GLY A 184 12.65 7.18 11.89
C GLY A 184 12.29 6.27 13.07
N VAL A 185 12.28 6.76 14.32
CA VAL A 185 11.92 5.95 15.51
C VAL A 185 10.66 6.51 16.17
N ILE A 186 9.64 5.69 16.39
CA ILE A 186 8.40 6.05 17.09
C ILE A 186 8.26 5.42 18.48
N SER A 187 9.14 4.49 18.83
CA SER A 187 9.19 3.88 20.16
C SER A 187 10.64 3.67 20.58
N SER A 188 10.97 4.06 21.79
CA SER A 188 12.32 3.92 22.38
C SER A 188 12.25 3.90 23.90
N THR A 189 13.36 3.56 24.57
CA THR A 189 13.51 3.72 26.01
C THR A 189 14.20 5.04 26.34
N CYS A 190 13.76 5.71 27.41
CA CYS A 190 14.42 6.91 27.90
C CYS A 190 15.84 6.57 28.41
N ALA A 191 16.85 7.27 27.90
CA ALA A 191 18.24 7.07 28.30
C ALA A 191 18.53 7.37 29.78
N TYR A 192 17.63 8.09 30.46
CA TYR A 192 17.83 8.54 31.84
C TYR A 192 17.10 7.67 32.89
N CYS A 193 15.90 7.18 32.58
CA CYS A 193 15.10 6.40 33.53
C CYS A 193 14.64 5.06 32.98
N ASP A 194 15.12 4.66 31.85
CA ASP A 194 14.83 3.39 31.14
C ASP A 194 13.33 3.10 30.94
N SER A 195 12.51 4.15 30.99
CA SER A 195 11.08 4.02 30.74
C SER A 195 10.82 3.88 29.24
N PRO A 196 9.98 2.94 28.82
CA PRO A 196 9.56 2.85 27.43
C PRO A 196 8.65 4.03 27.08
N HIS A 197 8.92 4.63 25.94
CA HIS A 197 8.16 5.74 25.40
C HIS A 197 7.68 5.38 24.00
N VAL A 198 6.40 5.66 23.73
CA VAL A 198 5.81 5.58 22.41
C VAL A 198 5.28 6.96 22.04
N VAL A 199 5.68 7.44 20.90
CA VAL A 199 5.27 8.75 20.39
C VAL A 199 3.79 8.75 20.05
N ARG A 200 3.07 9.77 20.51
CA ARG A 200 1.71 10.04 20.02
C ARG A 200 1.81 10.78 18.70
N LEU A 201 1.49 10.09 17.62
CA LEU A 201 1.58 10.62 16.26
C LEU A 201 0.42 11.57 15.92
N ASP A 202 -0.66 11.56 16.71
CA ASP A 202 -1.80 12.47 16.57
C ASP A 202 -1.41 13.96 16.79
N GLU A 203 -0.34 14.23 17.51
CA GLU A 203 0.19 15.58 17.72
C GLU A 203 1.22 16.00 16.64
N SER A 204 1.72 15.04 15.85
CA SER A 204 2.66 15.29 14.76
C SER A 204 1.90 15.48 13.43
N ARG A 205 1.72 16.74 13.00
CA ARG A 205 0.96 17.07 11.78
C ARG A 205 1.54 16.50 10.49
N ASP A 206 2.79 16.06 10.50
CA ASP A 206 3.55 15.71 9.30
C ASP A 206 3.74 14.19 9.10
N LEU A 207 3.37 13.34 10.05
CA LEU A 207 3.46 11.88 9.96
C LEU A 207 2.09 11.23 9.73
N LEU A 208 2.09 10.14 8.99
CA LEU A 208 0.96 9.23 8.96
C LEU A 208 1.08 8.26 10.14
N GLU A 209 0.03 8.20 10.94
CA GLU A 209 -0.11 7.16 11.94
C GLU A 209 -0.27 5.80 11.27
N PRO A 210 0.33 4.71 11.79
CA PRO A 210 0.06 3.37 11.28
C PRO A 210 -1.44 3.04 11.35
N ASP A 211 -1.96 2.48 10.28
CA ASP A 211 -3.35 2.00 10.23
C ASP A 211 -3.47 0.66 10.97
N GLY A 212 -2.38 -0.11 11.02
CA GLY A 212 -2.37 -1.42 11.62
C GLY A 212 -1.03 -1.87 12.19
N ILE A 213 -1.09 -2.93 12.97
CA ILE A 213 0.06 -3.59 13.57
C ILE A 213 -0.19 -5.10 13.63
N ILE A 214 0.82 -5.90 13.33
CA ILE A 214 0.80 -7.34 13.62
C ILE A 214 1.48 -7.51 14.99
N PRO A 215 0.77 -7.99 16.02
CA PRO A 215 1.38 -8.23 17.32
C PRO A 215 2.49 -9.27 17.25
N HIS A 216 3.58 -9.07 18.01
CA HIS A 216 4.59 -10.11 18.13
C HIS A 216 4.07 -11.31 18.93
N ALA A 217 4.47 -12.52 18.53
CA ALA A 217 4.04 -13.76 19.15
C ALA A 217 5.22 -14.61 19.67
N LEU A 218 6.46 -14.13 19.50
CA LEU A 218 7.67 -14.84 19.92
C LEU A 218 8.36 -14.13 21.08
N THR A 219 8.77 -14.92 22.06
CA THR A 219 9.72 -14.49 23.10
C THR A 219 11.15 -14.46 22.54
N LEU A 220 12.05 -13.72 23.21
CA LEU A 220 13.48 -13.72 22.86
C LEU A 220 14.06 -15.13 22.83
N LYS A 221 13.70 -16.00 23.80
CA LYS A 221 14.16 -17.37 23.87
C LYS A 221 13.78 -18.16 22.60
N GLN A 222 12.52 -18.06 22.18
CA GLN A 222 12.03 -18.70 20.95
C GLN A 222 12.72 -18.14 19.70
N ALA A 223 12.97 -16.82 19.64
CA ALA A 223 13.69 -16.21 18.54
C ALA A 223 15.13 -16.74 18.45
N ILE A 224 15.83 -16.91 19.58
CA ILE A 224 17.17 -17.50 19.65
C ILE A 224 17.14 -18.97 19.18
N GLU A 225 16.17 -19.77 19.63
CA GLU A 225 16.03 -21.17 19.20
C GLU A 225 15.84 -21.27 17.67
N LYS A 226 15.00 -20.40 17.08
CA LYS A 226 14.81 -20.33 15.63
C LYS A 226 16.09 -19.93 14.89
N LEU A 227 16.83 -18.96 15.41
CA LEU A 227 18.10 -18.51 14.86
C LEU A 227 19.13 -19.65 14.85
N VAL A 228 19.31 -20.34 15.98
CA VAL A 228 20.26 -21.45 16.11
C VAL A 228 19.95 -22.55 15.09
N SER A 229 18.69 -22.99 15.04
CA SER A 229 18.26 -24.00 14.09
C SER A 229 18.49 -23.58 12.62
N TRP A 230 18.28 -22.30 12.30
CA TRP A 230 18.51 -21.75 10.96
C TRP A 230 20.00 -21.74 10.62
N VAL A 231 20.87 -21.29 11.54
CA VAL A 231 22.33 -21.25 11.37
C VAL A 231 22.85 -22.65 11.10
N GLU A 232 22.42 -23.65 11.89
CA GLU A 232 22.81 -25.05 11.73
C GLU A 232 22.35 -25.62 10.38
N SER A 233 21.10 -25.37 9.99
CA SER A 233 20.55 -25.90 8.73
C SER A 233 21.20 -25.32 7.48
N HIS A 234 21.78 -24.11 7.56
CA HIS A 234 22.49 -23.45 6.46
C HIS A 234 24.01 -23.66 6.51
N GLY A 235 24.52 -24.42 7.48
CA GLY A 235 25.94 -24.69 7.62
C GLY A 235 26.79 -23.44 7.90
N ILE A 236 26.18 -22.38 8.44
CA ILE A 236 26.84 -21.13 8.78
C ILE A 236 27.73 -21.36 10.00
N ARG A 237 28.99 -20.96 9.91
CA ARG A 237 29.94 -21.04 11.02
C ARG A 237 30.27 -19.63 11.52
N PRO A 238 29.63 -19.17 12.62
CA PRO A 238 29.95 -17.88 13.18
C PRO A 238 31.39 -17.77 13.64
N GLU A 239 32.10 -16.71 13.26
CA GLU A 239 33.47 -16.43 13.68
C GLU A 239 33.53 -15.87 15.11
N LYS A 240 32.43 -15.26 15.55
CA LYS A 240 32.26 -14.67 16.90
C LYS A 240 30.93 -15.13 17.50
N LYS A 241 30.80 -14.92 18.81
CA LYS A 241 29.51 -15.13 19.47
C LYS A 241 28.45 -14.29 18.77
N VAL A 242 27.39 -14.93 18.31
CA VAL A 242 26.26 -14.25 17.69
C VAL A 242 25.56 -13.37 18.72
N ASP A 243 25.30 -12.11 18.35
CA ASP A 243 24.56 -11.19 19.21
C ASP A 243 23.12 -11.66 19.38
N GLN A 244 22.53 -11.34 20.54
CA GLN A 244 21.12 -11.65 20.76
C GLN A 244 20.25 -10.89 19.78
N PRO A 245 19.23 -11.56 19.19
CA PRO A 245 18.26 -10.88 18.35
C PRO A 245 17.59 -9.72 19.06
N ARG A 246 17.54 -8.57 18.42
CA ARG A 246 16.89 -7.35 18.92
C ARG A 246 15.52 -7.21 18.31
N PRO A 247 14.49 -6.94 19.13
CA PRO A 247 13.14 -6.73 18.64
C PRO A 247 13.01 -5.36 17.98
N VAL A 248 12.25 -5.28 16.88
CA VAL A 248 11.90 -4.02 16.23
C VAL A 248 10.60 -4.18 15.47
N TYR A 249 9.76 -3.15 15.47
CA TYR A 249 8.66 -3.03 14.54
C TYR A 249 9.14 -2.26 13.31
N LEU A 250 8.99 -2.89 12.14
CA LEU A 250 9.35 -2.29 10.85
C LEU A 250 8.09 -1.85 10.11
N PRO A 251 8.06 -0.63 9.56
CA PRO A 251 6.93 -0.13 8.79
C PRO A 251 6.93 -0.74 7.39
N ILE A 252 5.75 -1.09 6.92
CA ILE A 252 5.49 -1.47 5.54
C ILE A 252 4.25 -0.74 5.03
N TRP A 253 4.22 -0.49 3.74
CA TRP A 253 3.01 -0.15 3.02
C TRP A 253 2.37 -1.41 2.46
N THR A 254 1.06 -1.54 2.55
CA THR A 254 0.29 -2.51 1.78
C THR A 254 -0.64 -1.77 0.83
N PHE A 255 -0.81 -2.30 -0.36
CA PHE A 255 -1.65 -1.73 -1.39
C PHE A 255 -2.57 -2.78 -1.99
N ASP A 256 -3.81 -2.39 -2.22
CA ASP A 256 -4.75 -3.14 -3.03
C ASP A 256 -4.76 -2.53 -4.43
N LEU A 257 -4.57 -3.37 -5.43
CA LEU A 257 -4.53 -2.95 -6.83
C LEU A 257 -5.56 -3.72 -7.64
N GLY A 258 -6.30 -2.99 -8.44
CA GLY A 258 -7.34 -3.53 -9.32
C GLY A 258 -7.24 -2.98 -10.74
N GLY A 259 -8.26 -3.32 -11.55
CA GLY A 259 -8.34 -2.88 -12.94
C GLY A 259 -7.78 -3.90 -13.91
N SER A 260 -7.02 -3.44 -14.92
CA SER A 260 -6.52 -4.32 -15.98
C SER A 260 -5.12 -3.93 -16.48
N ILE A 261 -4.42 -4.92 -17.02
CA ILE A 261 -3.25 -4.72 -17.88
C ILE A 261 -3.74 -4.86 -19.32
N ASN A 262 -3.59 -3.80 -20.10
CA ASN A 262 -3.89 -3.82 -21.52
C ASN A 262 -2.74 -4.48 -22.27
N TYR A 263 -3.05 -5.40 -23.18
CA TYR A 263 -2.03 -6.00 -24.03
C TYR A 263 -2.43 -5.93 -25.51
N SER A 264 -1.44 -5.74 -26.33
CA SER A 264 -1.59 -5.74 -27.78
C SER A 264 -0.52 -6.62 -28.41
N GLY A 265 -0.85 -7.24 -29.54
CA GLY A 265 0.05 -8.12 -30.26
C GLY A 265 -0.57 -8.66 -31.52
N GLU A 266 0.00 -9.76 -32.03
CA GLU A 266 -0.48 -10.45 -33.23
C GLU A 266 -0.86 -11.88 -32.83
N ARG A 267 -2.17 -12.22 -33.00
CA ARG A 267 -2.66 -13.58 -32.76
C ARG A 267 -2.56 -14.38 -34.04
N ILE A 268 -2.00 -15.58 -33.93
CA ILE A 268 -1.95 -16.51 -35.03
C ILE A 268 -3.27 -17.27 -35.08
N GLU A 269 -4.05 -17.05 -36.12
CA GLU A 269 -5.27 -17.80 -36.43
C GLU A 269 -5.02 -18.71 -37.60
N LEU A 270 -5.51 -19.94 -37.52
CA LEU A 270 -5.51 -20.90 -38.64
C LEU A 270 -6.85 -20.79 -39.32
N ASP A 271 -6.83 -20.40 -40.59
CA ASP A 271 -8.05 -20.39 -41.39
C ASP A 271 -8.62 -21.82 -41.53
N GLU A 272 -9.95 -21.93 -41.46
CA GLU A 272 -10.58 -23.21 -41.71
C GLU A 272 -10.30 -23.62 -43.16
N PRO A 273 -10.00 -24.92 -43.42
CA PRO A 273 -9.69 -25.38 -44.74
C PRO A 273 -10.94 -25.27 -45.61
N GLU A 274 -10.89 -24.41 -46.61
CA GLU A 274 -11.94 -24.30 -47.65
C GLU A 274 -11.87 -25.49 -48.61
N GLY A 275 -13.02 -26.09 -48.93
CA GLY A 275 -13.17 -27.11 -49.95
C GLY A 275 -13.44 -28.52 -49.42
N PHE A 276 -14.11 -29.32 -50.23
CA PHE A 276 -14.44 -30.72 -49.95
C PHE A 276 -13.57 -31.67 -50.78
N GLY A 277 -13.12 -32.75 -50.19
CA GLY A 277 -12.41 -33.81 -50.86
C GLY A 277 -11.00 -33.42 -51.34
N TRP A 278 -10.63 -33.82 -52.57
CA TRP A 278 -9.31 -33.63 -53.18
C TRP A 278 -8.94 -32.17 -53.47
N ASN A 279 -9.87 -31.24 -53.40
CA ASN A 279 -9.68 -29.79 -53.57
C ASN A 279 -9.53 -29.01 -52.27
N ARG A 280 -9.15 -29.67 -51.19
CA ARG A 280 -8.93 -29.01 -49.90
C ARG A 280 -7.70 -28.10 -49.97
N LYS A 281 -7.90 -26.80 -49.81
CA LYS A 281 -6.78 -25.85 -49.69
C LYS A 281 -6.03 -26.09 -48.39
N PRO A 282 -4.71 -25.95 -48.38
CA PRO A 282 -3.95 -26.01 -47.12
C PRO A 282 -4.41 -24.90 -46.16
N ARG A 283 -4.36 -25.19 -44.86
CA ARG A 283 -4.60 -24.18 -43.82
C ARG A 283 -3.58 -23.07 -43.97
N THR A 284 -4.05 -21.84 -44.09
CA THR A 284 -3.20 -20.64 -44.07
C THR A 284 -3.18 -20.04 -42.67
N MET A 285 -2.02 -19.54 -42.26
CA MET A 285 -1.89 -18.78 -41.04
C MET A 285 -2.20 -17.32 -41.32
N ARG A 286 -3.07 -16.73 -40.51
CA ARG A 286 -3.38 -15.32 -40.55
C ARG A 286 -2.98 -14.67 -39.26
N PHE A 287 -2.28 -13.52 -39.32
CA PHE A 287 -1.96 -12.70 -38.18
C PHE A 287 -3.07 -11.67 -37.99
N VAL A 288 -3.73 -11.73 -36.83
CA VAL A 288 -4.79 -10.79 -36.45
C VAL A 288 -4.29 -9.92 -35.31
N ARG A 289 -4.35 -8.61 -35.50
CA ARG A 289 -4.01 -7.67 -34.39
C ARG A 289 -5.04 -7.80 -33.29
N VAL A 290 -4.56 -7.99 -32.09
CA VAL A 290 -5.38 -8.03 -30.87
C VAL A 290 -5.03 -6.85 -29.96
N ASN A 291 -6.05 -6.32 -29.29
CA ASN A 291 -5.92 -5.33 -28.24
C ASN A 291 -6.94 -5.70 -27.16
N GLU A 292 -6.48 -6.34 -26.11
CA GLU A 292 -7.33 -6.96 -25.11
C GLU A 292 -6.88 -6.54 -23.71
N GLN A 293 -7.72 -6.80 -22.72
CA GLN A 293 -7.48 -6.47 -21.33
C GLN A 293 -7.35 -7.74 -20.49
N TYR A 294 -6.37 -7.78 -19.63
CA TYR A 294 -6.19 -8.85 -18.66
C TYR A 294 -6.53 -8.30 -17.25
N PRO A 295 -7.58 -8.82 -16.61
CA PRO A 295 -8.00 -8.32 -15.31
C PRO A 295 -6.96 -8.62 -14.23
N ILE A 296 -6.79 -7.68 -13.30
CA ILE A 296 -5.92 -7.83 -12.14
C ILE A 296 -6.72 -7.58 -10.86
N LEU A 297 -6.39 -8.36 -9.84
CA LEU A 297 -6.85 -8.15 -8.49
C LEU A 297 -5.73 -8.61 -7.55
N VAL A 298 -5.20 -7.69 -6.79
CA VAL A 298 -4.11 -7.93 -5.84
C VAL A 298 -4.47 -7.25 -4.53
N ASN A 299 -4.59 -8.03 -3.48
CA ASN A 299 -4.84 -7.53 -2.13
C ASN A 299 -3.54 -7.57 -1.33
N ASP A 300 -3.37 -6.57 -0.47
CA ASP A 300 -2.27 -6.46 0.50
C ASP A 300 -0.87 -6.64 -0.12
N ARG A 301 -0.60 -6.02 -1.28
CA ARG A 301 0.76 -6.00 -1.82
C ARG A 301 1.67 -5.24 -0.87
N ALA A 302 2.51 -5.98 -0.16
CA ALA A 302 3.41 -5.42 0.84
C ALA A 302 4.69 -4.87 0.20
N ILE A 303 5.04 -3.64 0.57
CA ILE A 303 6.25 -2.92 0.14
C ILE A 303 6.96 -2.40 1.39
N PRO A 304 8.27 -2.61 1.56
CA PRO A 304 9.01 -2.00 2.66
C PRO A 304 8.84 -0.47 2.66
N ALA A 305 8.55 0.07 3.82
CA ALA A 305 8.43 1.52 3.99
C ALA A 305 9.74 2.16 4.49
N SER A 306 10.79 1.37 4.69
CA SER A 306 12.13 1.81 5.10
C SER A 306 13.17 1.39 4.06
N LYS A 307 14.16 2.25 3.82
CA LYS A 307 15.29 1.96 2.93
C LYS A 307 16.30 0.99 3.54
N LYS A 308 16.24 0.85 4.87
CA LYS A 308 17.12 -0.06 5.59
C LYS A 308 16.67 -1.51 5.39
N ASN A 309 17.62 -2.39 5.15
CA ASN A 309 17.38 -3.84 5.06
C ASN A 309 16.31 -4.27 4.03
N THR A 310 16.00 -3.42 3.05
CA THR A 310 14.90 -3.62 2.08
C THR A 310 15.00 -4.97 1.37
N ALA A 311 16.19 -5.38 0.93
CA ALA A 311 16.38 -6.64 0.20
C ALA A 311 16.03 -7.87 1.07
N ILE A 312 16.43 -7.87 2.36
CA ILE A 312 16.15 -8.98 3.28
C ILE A 312 14.69 -8.92 3.71
N LEU A 313 14.16 -7.73 3.97
CA LEU A 313 12.75 -7.56 4.33
C LEU A 313 11.83 -8.04 3.21
N ASN A 314 12.14 -7.77 1.95
CA ASN A 314 11.38 -8.28 0.80
C ASN A 314 11.33 -9.83 0.76
N ARG A 315 12.37 -10.51 1.24
CA ARG A 315 12.38 -11.98 1.37
C ARG A 315 11.53 -12.45 2.55
N LEU A 316 11.44 -11.66 3.62
CA LEU A 316 10.67 -11.98 4.81
C LEU A 316 9.16 -11.70 4.63
N LEU A 317 8.80 -10.64 3.89
CA LEU A 317 7.40 -10.18 3.71
C LEU A 317 6.42 -11.30 3.34
N PRO A 318 6.70 -12.20 2.38
CA PRO A 318 5.77 -13.27 2.00
C PRO A 318 5.47 -14.28 3.12
N THR A 319 6.22 -14.24 4.21
CA THR A 319 6.04 -15.15 5.35
C THR A 319 5.08 -14.60 6.41
N PHE A 320 4.65 -13.34 6.31
CA PHE A 320 3.67 -12.75 7.21
C PHE A 320 2.23 -13.06 6.76
N ASP A 321 1.38 -13.33 7.72
CA ASP A 321 -0.07 -13.32 7.53
C ASP A 321 -0.59 -11.90 7.79
N MET A 322 -0.83 -11.16 6.71
CA MET A 322 -1.32 -9.78 6.78
C MET A 322 -2.76 -9.68 7.29
N SER A 323 -3.55 -10.74 7.16
CA SER A 323 -4.93 -10.79 7.68
C SER A 323 -5.00 -10.72 9.21
N ALA A 324 -3.87 -11.02 9.89
CA ALA A 324 -3.74 -10.90 11.34
C ALA A 324 -3.45 -9.46 11.82
N ALA A 325 -3.35 -8.49 10.91
CA ALA A 325 -3.14 -7.10 11.28
C ALA A 325 -4.32 -6.54 12.08
N LYS A 326 -4.03 -6.01 13.27
CA LYS A 326 -5.00 -5.36 14.16
C LYS A 326 -4.96 -3.86 13.96
N PRO A 327 -6.01 -3.11 14.29
CA PRO A 327 -5.95 -1.66 14.37
C PRO A 327 -4.77 -1.22 15.23
N TYR A 328 -4.07 -0.18 14.81
CA TYR A 328 -2.91 0.32 15.55
C TYR A 328 -3.31 0.75 16.95
N ASP A 329 -2.53 0.30 17.94
CA ASP A 329 -2.63 0.74 19.33
C ASP A 329 -1.22 0.80 19.93
N THR A 330 -0.89 1.90 20.56
CA THR A 330 0.43 2.14 21.15
C THR A 330 0.84 1.11 22.20
N ARG A 331 -0.11 0.41 22.81
CA ARG A 331 0.14 -0.66 23.80
C ARG A 331 0.93 -1.83 23.22
N TYR A 332 0.77 -2.12 21.92
CA TYR A 332 1.55 -3.16 21.24
C TYR A 332 3.05 -2.83 21.16
N LEU A 333 3.40 -1.54 21.21
CA LEU A 333 4.79 -1.08 21.16
C LEU A 333 5.47 -1.01 22.55
N ALA A 334 4.78 -1.45 23.60
CA ALA A 334 5.35 -1.43 24.93
C ALA A 334 6.61 -2.32 24.99
N ASN A 335 7.77 -1.70 25.19
CA ASN A 335 9.10 -2.34 25.19
C ASN A 335 9.63 -2.87 23.83
N TRP A 336 8.97 -2.54 22.72
CA TRP A 336 9.48 -2.83 21.38
C TRP A 336 9.75 -1.53 20.63
N PRO A 337 10.99 -1.27 20.20
CA PRO A 337 11.27 -0.15 19.30
C PRO A 337 10.47 -0.27 18.01
N ALA A 338 10.04 0.85 17.48
CA ALA A 338 9.37 0.88 16.19
C ALA A 338 9.99 1.98 15.31
N GLU A 339 10.23 1.64 14.06
CA GLU A 339 10.71 2.59 13.06
C GLU A 339 9.55 3.31 12.37
N ILE A 340 9.82 4.51 11.88
CA ILE A 340 8.95 5.29 11.01
C ILE A 340 9.31 4.98 9.55
N TYR A 341 8.36 5.15 8.65
CA TYR A 341 8.61 5.07 7.22
C TYR A 341 9.55 6.21 6.76
N ASP A 342 10.46 5.91 5.84
CA ASP A 342 11.30 6.86 5.12
C ASP A 342 11.08 6.82 3.58
N ILE A 343 10.25 5.86 3.14
CA ILE A 343 9.70 5.78 1.80
C ILE A 343 8.24 6.24 1.86
N THR A 344 7.91 7.27 1.10
CA THR A 344 6.56 7.83 1.10
C THR A 344 5.55 6.84 0.51
N MET A 345 4.27 7.00 0.86
CA MET A 345 3.18 6.20 0.28
C MET A 345 3.18 6.29 -1.26
N SER A 346 3.39 7.49 -1.80
CA SER A 346 3.47 7.73 -3.24
C SER A 346 4.59 6.90 -3.90
N ASP A 347 5.82 6.98 -3.36
CA ASP A 347 6.96 6.25 -3.92
C ASP A 347 6.78 4.73 -3.79
N ALA A 348 6.28 4.24 -2.65
CA ALA A 348 6.00 2.84 -2.44
C ALA A 348 4.92 2.30 -3.38
N SER A 349 3.92 3.13 -3.72
CA SER A 349 2.86 2.74 -4.66
C SER A 349 3.39 2.48 -6.08
N LEU A 350 4.40 3.24 -6.50
CA LEU A 350 5.06 3.02 -7.80
C LEU A 350 5.79 1.67 -7.81
N GLU A 351 6.49 1.33 -6.75
CA GLU A 351 7.15 0.03 -6.61
C GLU A 351 6.13 -1.12 -6.59
N ALA A 352 5.02 -0.96 -5.86
CA ALA A 352 3.92 -1.93 -5.86
C ALA A 352 3.40 -2.20 -7.28
N ARG A 353 3.15 -1.14 -8.07
CA ARG A 353 2.74 -1.26 -9.47
C ARG A 353 3.76 -2.01 -10.31
N VAL A 354 5.04 -1.70 -10.18
CA VAL A 354 6.12 -2.39 -10.92
C VAL A 354 6.15 -3.88 -10.59
N GLN A 355 6.05 -4.24 -9.31
CA GLN A 355 6.05 -5.64 -8.88
C GLN A 355 4.83 -6.41 -9.40
N VAL A 356 3.64 -5.80 -9.34
CA VAL A 356 2.41 -6.41 -9.86
C VAL A 356 2.49 -6.61 -11.38
N VAL A 357 2.95 -5.60 -12.12
CA VAL A 357 3.14 -5.73 -13.58
C VAL A 357 4.09 -6.86 -13.92
N ARG A 358 5.22 -7.00 -13.23
CA ARG A 358 6.15 -8.12 -13.44
C ARG A 358 5.48 -9.46 -13.19
N GLN A 359 4.81 -9.62 -12.04
CA GLN A 359 4.12 -10.85 -11.67
C GLN A 359 3.07 -11.25 -12.70
N TYR A 360 2.26 -10.31 -13.15
CA TYR A 360 1.22 -10.58 -14.13
C TYR A 360 1.78 -10.77 -15.53
N THR A 361 2.86 -10.08 -15.89
CA THR A 361 3.57 -10.32 -17.17
C THR A 361 4.02 -11.77 -17.28
N ASP A 362 4.64 -12.32 -16.24
CA ASP A 362 5.10 -13.70 -16.24
C ASP A 362 3.91 -14.68 -16.35
N ARG A 363 2.84 -14.40 -15.62
CA ARG A 363 1.60 -15.18 -15.69
C ARG A 363 0.94 -15.11 -17.09
N MET A 364 0.81 -13.91 -17.65
CA MET A 364 0.23 -13.70 -18.99
C MET A 364 1.02 -14.43 -20.08
N ARG A 365 2.35 -14.45 -20.00
CA ARG A 365 3.20 -15.21 -20.94
C ARG A 365 2.95 -16.71 -20.89
N LEU A 366 2.55 -17.24 -19.74
CA LEU A 366 2.21 -18.65 -19.57
C LEU A 366 0.78 -18.97 -20.06
N GLU A 367 -0.16 -18.05 -19.83
CA GLU A 367 -1.59 -18.26 -20.15
C GLU A 367 -1.94 -17.86 -21.60
N ILE A 368 -1.30 -16.82 -22.13
CA ILE A 368 -1.57 -16.27 -23.48
C ILE A 368 -0.47 -16.72 -24.44
N THR A 369 -0.56 -17.95 -24.90
CA THR A 369 0.48 -18.57 -25.74
C THR A 369 0.32 -18.32 -27.25
N ASN A 370 -0.83 -17.80 -27.69
CA ASN A 370 -1.18 -17.60 -29.09
C ASN A 370 -1.03 -16.15 -29.60
N VAL A 371 -0.38 -15.29 -28.82
CA VAL A 371 -0.13 -13.88 -29.18
C VAL A 371 1.37 -13.64 -29.26
N GLU A 372 1.83 -13.25 -30.43
CA GLU A 372 3.23 -12.86 -30.67
C GLU A 372 3.41 -11.34 -30.50
N ASN A 373 4.65 -10.91 -30.27
CA ASN A 373 5.03 -9.50 -30.14
C ASN A 373 4.20 -8.73 -29.09
N MET A 374 3.87 -9.41 -27.98
CA MET A 374 3.02 -8.86 -26.91
C MET A 374 3.63 -7.59 -26.30
N ARG A 375 2.89 -6.49 -26.35
CA ARG A 375 3.18 -5.22 -25.69
C ARG A 375 2.18 -5.00 -24.57
N LEU A 376 2.66 -4.61 -23.41
CA LEU A 376 1.86 -4.43 -22.19
C LEU A 376 1.78 -2.96 -21.79
N SER A 377 0.62 -2.55 -21.29
CA SER A 377 0.40 -1.24 -20.70
C SER A 377 -0.36 -1.38 -19.38
N SER A 378 0.18 -0.80 -18.34
CA SER A 378 -0.46 -0.75 -17.01
C SER A 378 -1.38 0.48 -16.84
N ALA A 379 -1.75 1.15 -17.92
CA ALA A 379 -2.58 2.36 -17.84
C ALA A 379 -3.96 2.10 -17.21
N GLY A 380 -4.52 0.89 -17.40
CA GLY A 380 -5.78 0.48 -16.78
C GLY A 380 -5.68 -0.04 -15.34
N MET A 381 -4.48 -0.05 -14.74
CA MET A 381 -4.26 -0.50 -13.37
C MET A 381 -4.39 0.66 -12.39
N THR A 382 -5.16 0.45 -11.32
CA THR A 382 -5.36 1.43 -10.25
C THR A 382 -4.87 0.89 -8.91
N VAL A 383 -4.35 1.79 -8.07
CA VAL A 383 -4.21 1.54 -6.64
C VAL A 383 -5.52 2.00 -5.99
N GLU A 384 -6.20 1.12 -5.30
CA GLU A 384 -7.52 1.39 -4.73
C GLU A 384 -7.43 1.83 -3.28
N SER A 385 -6.73 1.04 -2.48
CA SER A 385 -6.52 1.31 -1.06
C SER A 385 -5.08 1.09 -0.62
N PHE A 386 -4.76 1.57 0.58
CA PHE A 386 -3.48 1.36 1.22
C PHE A 386 -3.63 1.29 2.74
N LYS A 387 -2.61 0.70 3.39
CA LYS A 387 -2.43 0.70 4.85
C LYS A 387 -0.95 0.89 5.17
N LEU A 388 -0.65 1.62 6.24
CA LEU A 388 0.66 1.60 6.89
C LEU A 388 0.60 0.60 8.04
N VAL A 389 1.36 -0.49 7.95
CA VAL A 389 1.34 -1.58 8.92
C VAL A 389 2.72 -1.75 9.57
N LEU A 390 2.74 -1.98 10.87
CA LEU A 390 3.95 -2.31 11.62
C LEU A 390 4.10 -3.83 11.76
N LEU A 391 5.25 -4.36 11.31
CA LEU A 391 5.57 -5.78 11.40
C LEU A 391 6.57 -6.07 12.51
N PRO A 392 6.33 -7.07 13.36
CA PRO A 392 7.26 -7.49 14.39
C PRO A 392 8.42 -8.28 13.77
N VAL A 393 9.64 -7.82 13.97
CA VAL A 393 10.85 -8.46 13.45
C VAL A 393 11.90 -8.55 14.55
N TRP A 394 12.60 -9.67 14.61
CA TRP A 394 13.83 -9.80 15.36
C TRP A 394 15.00 -9.65 14.40
N LEU A 395 15.90 -8.73 14.72
CA LEU A 395 17.09 -8.39 13.92
C LEU A 395 18.35 -8.85 14.61
N THR A 396 19.24 -9.53 13.90
CA THR A 396 20.58 -9.86 14.35
C THR A 396 21.57 -9.88 13.19
N GLU A 397 22.85 -9.93 13.53
CA GLU A 397 23.95 -9.98 12.56
C GLU A 397 24.89 -11.12 12.92
N ILE A 398 25.36 -11.82 11.91
CA ILE A 398 26.31 -12.96 12.05
C ILE A 398 27.53 -12.67 11.19
N GLN A 399 28.71 -12.71 11.79
CA GLN A 399 29.96 -12.66 11.05
C GLN A 399 30.41 -14.09 10.71
N SER A 400 30.53 -14.39 9.42
CA SER A 400 30.93 -15.70 8.92
C SER A 400 31.75 -15.56 7.64
N ASN A 401 32.89 -16.23 7.54
CA ASN A 401 33.81 -16.17 6.40
C ASN A 401 34.25 -14.74 6.00
N GLY A 402 34.41 -13.85 6.99
CA GLY A 402 34.74 -12.46 6.76
C GLY A 402 33.59 -11.57 6.27
N GLU A 403 32.40 -12.13 6.08
CA GLU A 403 31.20 -11.40 5.65
C GLU A 403 30.24 -11.18 6.82
N LEU A 404 29.54 -10.04 6.81
CA LEU A 404 28.47 -9.72 7.75
C LEU A 404 27.13 -10.13 7.14
N ILE A 405 26.48 -11.10 7.77
CA ILE A 405 25.17 -11.62 7.37
C ILE A 405 24.11 -10.95 8.25
N HIS A 406 23.24 -10.15 7.66
CA HIS A 406 22.07 -9.62 8.35
C HIS A 406 20.97 -10.69 8.34
N VAL A 407 20.40 -10.96 9.48
CA VAL A 407 19.37 -12.00 9.66
C VAL A 407 18.13 -11.36 10.25
N LEU A 408 16.98 -11.59 9.60
CA LEU A 408 15.67 -11.21 10.07
C LEU A 408 14.84 -12.43 10.44
N ILE A 409 14.14 -12.35 11.60
CA ILE A 409 13.23 -13.39 12.05
C ILE A 409 11.83 -12.78 12.15
N ASN A 410 10.87 -13.41 11.52
CA ASN A 410 9.47 -13.02 11.59
C ASN A 410 8.95 -13.18 13.03
N GLY A 411 8.60 -12.08 13.69
CA GLY A 411 8.12 -12.06 15.06
C GLY A 411 6.71 -12.66 15.24
N GLN A 412 5.98 -12.91 14.15
CA GLN A 412 4.67 -13.56 14.17
C GLN A 412 4.79 -15.09 14.22
N ASN A 413 5.70 -15.70 13.44
CA ASN A 413 5.75 -17.14 13.24
C ASN A 413 7.15 -17.77 13.35
N GLY A 414 8.20 -16.98 13.50
CA GLY A 414 9.57 -17.46 13.68
C GLY A 414 10.30 -17.86 12.39
N ARG A 415 9.79 -17.53 11.21
CA ARG A 415 10.50 -17.73 9.96
C ARG A 415 11.75 -16.87 9.90
N VAL A 416 12.88 -17.45 9.49
CA VAL A 416 14.19 -16.78 9.42
C VAL A 416 14.62 -16.64 7.95
N VAL A 417 15.18 -15.48 7.62
CA VAL A 417 15.76 -15.19 6.29
C VAL A 417 17.12 -14.51 6.43
#